data_699ee7b17a462e5375803560684b2995
#
_entry.id   699ee7b17a462e5375803560684b2995
#
_cell.length_a   1.000
_cell.length_b   1.000
_cell.length_c   1.000
_cell.angle_alpha   90.00
_cell.angle_beta   90.00
_cell.angle_gamma   90.00
#
_symmetry.space_group_name_H-M   'P 1'
#
loop_
_entity.id
_entity.type
_entity.pdbx_description
1 polymer ?
#
loop_
_entity_poly.entity_id
_entity_poly.type
_entity_poly.pdbx_seq_one_letter_code
_entity_poly.pdbx_strand_id
1 'polypeptide(L)'
;MKDFNAYELIVNGVSHFIEVSKIRSCLIKYDELAINQVSILIQYKNKNITITDEDLTIEYASELVDELFSYIKEKTKHNNFYKGKHYTHIDFNVPFIINVSKMSSISFYDNIGDKFFTNEDIERMVKIENKKHSYTFYFSKQDYFNFYDFMIQKENN
;
A
#
# COMPACT_ATOMS: atom_id res chain seq x y z
N MET A 1 -11.60 -9.51 28.18
CA MET A 1 -12.24 -8.75 27.10
C MET A 1 -11.21 -8.39 26.06
N LYS A 2 -11.44 -8.79 24.82
CA LYS A 2 -10.54 -8.45 23.73
C LYS A 2 -10.61 -6.97 23.47
N ASP A 3 -9.49 -6.29 23.60
CA ASP A 3 -9.37 -4.93 23.07
C ASP A 3 -9.52 -5.00 21.56
N PHE A 4 -10.68 -4.55 21.09
CA PHE A 4 -10.97 -4.58 19.67
C PHE A 4 -10.33 -3.34 19.04
N ASN A 5 -9.06 -3.49 18.61
CA ASN A 5 -8.33 -2.44 17.92
C ASN A 5 -8.71 -2.41 16.44
N ALA A 6 -9.99 -2.12 16.19
CA ALA A 6 -10.48 -1.98 14.84
C ALA A 6 -10.59 -0.51 14.47
N TYR A 7 -10.08 -0.20 13.30
CA TYR A 7 -10.27 1.11 12.67
C TYR A 7 -11.53 1.04 11.82
N GLU A 8 -12.43 2.00 12.03
CA GLU A 8 -13.64 2.11 11.22
C GLU A 8 -13.33 2.94 9.98
N LEU A 9 -13.34 2.30 8.82
CA LEU A 9 -13.18 2.98 7.54
C LEU A 9 -14.55 3.11 6.89
N ILE A 10 -15.00 4.34 6.68
CA ILE A 10 -16.34 4.61 6.15
C ILE A 10 -16.22 5.07 4.71
N VAL A 11 -16.91 4.34 3.81
CA VAL A 11 -16.97 4.69 2.39
C VAL A 11 -18.45 4.75 2.00
N ASN A 12 -18.90 5.91 1.61
CA ASN A 12 -20.28 6.16 1.16
C ASN A 12 -21.32 5.59 2.11
N GLY A 13 -21.15 5.84 3.44
CA GLY A 13 -22.07 5.41 4.47
C GLY A 13 -21.93 3.95 4.92
N VAL A 14 -21.01 3.20 4.31
CA VAL A 14 -20.74 1.81 4.70
C VAL A 14 -19.51 1.76 5.60
N SER A 15 -19.65 1.18 6.77
CA SER A 15 -18.55 1.06 7.73
C SER A 15 -17.83 -0.27 7.54
N HIS A 16 -16.52 -0.18 7.38
CA HIS A 16 -15.63 -1.33 7.28
C HIS A 16 -14.69 -1.32 8.49
N PHE A 17 -14.73 -2.38 9.30
CA PHE A 17 -13.89 -2.48 10.48
C PHE A 17 -12.61 -3.22 10.14
N ILE A 18 -11.49 -2.55 10.27
CA ILE A 18 -10.17 -3.04 9.88
C ILE A 18 -9.38 -3.35 11.14
N GLU A 19 -8.98 -4.60 11.32
CA GLU A 19 -8.13 -5.00 12.44
C GLU A 19 -6.69 -4.66 12.10
N VAL A 20 -6.18 -3.58 12.70
CA VAL A 20 -4.88 -3.00 12.36
C VAL A 20 -3.74 -4.00 12.55
N SER A 21 -3.79 -4.80 13.62
CA SER A 21 -2.74 -5.78 13.92
C SER A 21 -2.61 -6.89 12.88
N LYS A 22 -3.64 -7.10 12.06
CA LYS A 22 -3.66 -8.15 11.04
C LYS A 22 -3.25 -7.68 9.66
N ILE A 23 -3.08 -6.38 9.47
CA ILE A 23 -2.77 -5.82 8.15
C ILE A 23 -1.38 -6.28 7.72
N ARG A 24 -1.29 -6.85 6.52
CA ARG A 24 -0.05 -7.12 5.82
C ARG A 24 0.24 -6.06 4.78
N SER A 25 -0.80 -5.63 4.08
CA SER A 25 -0.69 -4.57 3.09
C SER A 25 -2.03 -3.88 2.88
N CYS A 26 -1.96 -2.65 2.42
CA CYS A 26 -3.12 -1.87 1.98
C CYS A 26 -2.73 -1.19 0.67
N LEU A 27 -3.45 -1.53 -0.40
CA LEU A 27 -3.15 -1.08 -1.75
C LEU A 27 -4.38 -0.42 -2.37
N ILE A 28 -4.15 0.59 -3.18
CA ILE A 28 -5.19 1.15 -4.04
C ILE A 28 -5.06 0.49 -5.41
N LYS A 29 -6.14 -0.10 -5.89
CA LYS A 29 -6.21 -0.74 -7.20
C LYS A 29 -7.05 0.09 -8.14
N TYR A 30 -6.61 0.19 -9.37
CA TYR A 30 -7.32 0.86 -10.44
C TYR A 30 -7.52 -0.11 -11.60
N ASP A 31 -8.78 -0.31 -12.01
CA ASP A 31 -9.10 -1.20 -13.11
C ASP A 31 -9.56 -0.36 -14.31
N GLU A 32 -8.73 -0.35 -15.35
CA GLU A 32 -9.02 0.38 -16.59
C GLU A 32 -10.20 -0.18 -17.35
N LEU A 33 -10.43 -1.49 -17.23
CA LEU A 33 -11.45 -2.20 -18.01
C LEU A 33 -12.84 -2.02 -17.41
N ALA A 34 -12.91 -1.73 -16.14
CA ALA A 34 -14.16 -1.45 -15.45
C ALA A 34 -14.30 0.06 -15.27
N ILE A 35 -15.40 0.62 -15.76
CA ILE A 35 -15.63 2.06 -15.70
C ILE A 35 -15.52 2.56 -14.26
N ASN A 36 -14.50 3.40 -14.00
CA ASN A 36 -14.25 4.07 -12.72
C ASN A 36 -14.10 3.14 -11.52
N GLN A 37 -13.51 1.95 -11.70
CA GLN A 37 -13.31 1.07 -10.56
C GLN A 37 -12.00 1.31 -9.87
N VAL A 38 -12.07 2.13 -8.84
CA VAL A 38 -11.03 2.27 -7.83
C VAL A 38 -11.43 1.42 -6.64
N SER A 39 -10.50 0.66 -6.09
CA SER A 39 -10.75 -0.14 -4.90
C SER A 39 -9.58 -0.04 -3.93
N ILE A 40 -9.88 -0.25 -2.64
CA ILE A 40 -8.87 -0.37 -1.61
C ILE A 40 -8.80 -1.86 -1.24
N LEU A 41 -7.62 -2.45 -1.40
CA LEU A 41 -7.38 -3.85 -1.07
C LEU A 41 -6.55 -3.93 0.19
N ILE A 42 -7.14 -4.50 1.25
CA ILE A 42 -6.44 -4.72 2.51
C ILE A 42 -6.23 -6.22 2.66
N GLN A 43 -4.97 -6.63 2.84
CA GLN A 43 -4.61 -8.03 2.91
C GLN A 43 -4.22 -8.42 4.32
N TYR A 44 -4.89 -9.46 4.83
CA TYR A 44 -4.56 -10.17 6.04
C TYR A 44 -3.86 -11.49 5.67
N LYS A 45 -3.49 -12.28 6.68
CA LYS A 45 -2.85 -13.57 6.46
C LYS A 45 -3.70 -14.53 5.62
N ASN A 46 -4.99 -14.63 5.92
CA ASN A 46 -5.85 -15.66 5.34
C ASN A 46 -7.05 -15.09 4.58
N LYS A 47 -7.17 -13.79 4.49
CA LYS A 47 -8.27 -13.19 3.73
C LYS A 47 -7.92 -11.79 3.25
N ASN A 48 -8.64 -11.37 2.22
CA ASN A 48 -8.53 -10.01 1.69
C ASN A 48 -9.85 -9.28 1.94
N ILE A 49 -9.75 -8.00 2.25
CA ILE A 49 -10.89 -7.10 2.30
C ILE A 49 -10.78 -6.17 1.10
N THR A 50 -11.79 -6.21 0.23
CA THR A 50 -11.84 -5.32 -0.93
C THR A 50 -12.96 -4.32 -0.73
N ILE A 51 -12.61 -3.04 -0.76
CA ILE A 51 -13.58 -1.95 -0.58
C ILE A 51 -13.73 -1.26 -1.93
N THR A 52 -14.94 -1.36 -2.49
CA THR A 52 -15.26 -0.73 -3.77
C THR A 52 -16.53 0.11 -3.60
N ASP A 53 -16.60 1.19 -4.36
CA ASP A 53 -17.78 2.04 -4.42
C ASP A 53 -17.75 2.84 -5.73
N GLU A 54 -18.91 3.08 -6.31
CA GLU A 54 -19.03 3.84 -7.56
C GLU A 54 -18.46 5.24 -7.45
N ASP A 55 -18.54 5.83 -6.26
CA ASP A 55 -18.07 7.19 -5.99
C ASP A 55 -16.65 7.26 -5.46
N LEU A 56 -15.98 6.11 -5.33
CA LEU A 56 -14.60 6.08 -4.83
C LEU A 56 -13.64 6.55 -5.93
N THR A 57 -13.02 7.70 -5.69
CA THR A 57 -12.01 8.26 -6.59
C THR A 57 -10.61 7.91 -6.10
N ILE A 58 -9.61 8.10 -6.95
CA ILE A 58 -8.18 7.93 -6.57
C ILE A 58 -7.85 8.88 -5.41
N GLU A 59 -8.32 10.13 -5.48
CA GLU A 59 -8.05 11.13 -4.43
C GLU A 59 -8.69 10.73 -3.10
N TYR A 60 -9.95 10.29 -3.13
CA TYR A 60 -10.65 9.86 -1.93
C TYR A 60 -9.98 8.63 -1.33
N ALA A 61 -9.66 7.63 -2.16
CA ALA A 61 -8.98 6.42 -1.70
C ALA A 61 -7.62 6.76 -1.07
N SER A 62 -6.90 7.69 -1.67
CA SER A 62 -5.60 8.15 -1.14
C SER A 62 -5.74 8.77 0.25
N GLU A 63 -6.76 9.61 0.44
CA GLU A 63 -7.05 10.21 1.75
C GLU A 63 -7.38 9.15 2.79
N LEU A 64 -8.17 8.14 2.42
CA LEU A 64 -8.55 7.05 3.32
C LEU A 64 -7.33 6.23 3.74
N VAL A 65 -6.43 5.96 2.82
CA VAL A 65 -5.19 5.23 3.12
C VAL A 65 -4.30 6.06 4.05
N ASP A 66 -4.19 7.36 3.80
CA ASP A 66 -3.41 8.25 4.67
C ASP A 66 -3.98 8.31 6.09
N GLU A 67 -5.29 8.38 6.22
CA GLU A 67 -5.96 8.37 7.52
C GLU A 67 -5.75 7.04 8.26
N LEU A 68 -5.86 5.92 7.54
CA LEU A 68 -5.59 4.60 8.11
C LEU A 68 -4.15 4.52 8.62
N PHE A 69 -3.20 5.02 7.85
CA PHE A 69 -1.79 5.00 8.27
C PHE A 69 -1.56 5.84 9.53
N SER A 70 -2.19 7.00 9.61
CA SER A 70 -2.10 7.86 10.81
C SER A 70 -2.62 7.12 12.04
N TYR A 71 -3.73 6.39 11.90
CA TYR A 71 -4.26 5.56 12.98
C TYR A 71 -3.29 4.44 13.36
N ILE A 72 -2.71 3.77 12.37
CA ILE A 72 -1.72 2.70 12.60
C ILE A 72 -0.53 3.24 13.41
N LYS A 73 0.01 4.40 13.01
CA LYS A 73 1.14 5.01 13.72
C LYS A 73 0.81 5.38 15.15
N GLU A 74 -0.42 5.82 15.39
CA GLU A 74 -0.87 6.16 16.74
C GLU A 74 -1.02 4.95 17.63
N LYS A 75 -1.48 3.82 17.07
CA LYS A 75 -1.82 2.61 17.85
C LYS A 75 -0.69 1.60 17.94
N THR A 76 0.30 1.65 17.06
CA THR A 76 1.40 0.69 17.08
C THR A 76 2.67 1.34 17.57
N LYS A 77 3.33 0.68 18.52
CA LYS A 77 4.64 1.13 19.03
C LYS A 77 5.80 0.65 18.16
N HIS A 78 5.53 -0.32 17.28
CA HIS A 78 6.56 -0.90 16.43
C HIS A 78 6.49 -0.28 15.04
N ASN A 79 7.64 0.19 14.56
CA ASN A 79 7.74 0.87 13.28
C ASN A 79 7.90 -0.14 12.14
N ASN A 80 6.98 -1.10 12.04
CA ASN A 80 7.01 -2.13 11.01
C ASN A 80 6.17 -1.78 9.78
N PHE A 81 5.37 -0.72 9.87
CA PHE A 81 4.53 -0.30 8.78
C PHE A 81 5.20 0.84 8.03
N TYR A 82 5.28 0.69 6.73
CA TYR A 82 5.78 1.72 5.84
C TYR A 82 4.65 2.21 4.93
N LYS A 83 4.51 3.52 4.83
CA LYS A 83 3.65 4.15 3.83
C LYS A 83 4.52 4.86 2.82
N GLY A 84 4.37 4.50 1.56
CA GLY A 84 5.03 5.17 0.44
C GLY A 84 4.06 5.48 -0.65
N LYS A 85 4.57 5.87 -1.81
CA LYS A 85 3.78 6.09 -3.02
C LYS A 85 4.35 5.26 -4.16
N HIS A 86 3.47 4.70 -4.97
CA HIS A 86 3.86 3.96 -6.16
C HIS A 86 2.88 4.23 -7.30
N TYR A 87 3.31 3.92 -8.51
CA TYR A 87 2.44 4.07 -9.67
C TYR A 87 1.59 2.81 -9.83
N THR A 88 0.33 2.86 -9.41
CA THR A 88 -0.61 1.75 -9.61
C THR A 88 -1.05 1.64 -11.07
N HIS A 89 -0.99 2.75 -11.77
CA HIS A 89 -1.20 2.92 -13.20
C HIS A 89 -0.19 3.95 -13.68
N ILE A 90 0.11 4.01 -14.98
CA ILE A 90 1.13 4.93 -15.50
C ILE A 90 0.92 6.38 -15.04
N ASP A 91 -0.32 6.78 -14.83
CA ASP A 91 -0.65 8.16 -14.50
C ASP A 91 -1.01 8.40 -13.04
N PHE A 92 -1.07 7.33 -12.22
CA PHE A 92 -1.54 7.44 -10.84
C PHE A 92 -0.49 7.01 -9.84
N ASN A 93 0.12 8.00 -9.19
CA ASN A 93 1.04 7.79 -8.08
C ASN A 93 0.25 7.86 -6.78
N VAL A 94 0.06 6.71 -6.13
CA VAL A 94 -0.86 6.57 -4.99
C VAL A 94 -0.15 6.01 -3.77
N PRO A 95 -0.64 6.32 -2.56
CA PRO A 95 -0.06 5.75 -1.34
C PRO A 95 -0.35 4.25 -1.21
N PHE A 96 0.55 3.56 -0.53
CA PHE A 96 0.38 2.18 -0.12
C PHE A 96 0.91 2.01 1.30
N ILE A 97 0.44 0.97 1.97
CA ILE A 97 0.91 0.60 3.31
C ILE A 97 1.38 -0.85 3.27
N ILE A 98 2.56 -1.11 3.82
CA ILE A 98 3.10 -2.46 3.93
C ILE A 98 3.63 -2.68 5.34
N ASN A 99 3.29 -3.85 5.91
CA ASN A 99 3.91 -4.33 7.12
C ASN A 99 5.15 -5.12 6.72
N VAL A 100 6.31 -4.49 6.79
CA VAL A 100 7.55 -5.09 6.29
C VAL A 100 7.97 -6.32 7.08
N SER A 101 7.53 -6.44 8.35
CA SER A 101 7.83 -7.61 9.17
C SER A 101 7.11 -8.89 8.71
N LYS A 102 6.07 -8.74 7.86
CA LYS A 102 5.28 -9.86 7.34
C LYS A 102 5.69 -10.26 5.92
N MET A 103 6.73 -9.66 5.38
CA MET A 103 7.23 -9.95 4.05
C MET A 103 8.45 -10.86 4.13
N SER A 104 8.52 -11.85 3.22
CA SER A 104 9.63 -12.79 3.17
C SER A 104 10.82 -12.23 2.39
N SER A 105 10.57 -11.39 1.40
CA SER A 105 11.65 -10.71 0.67
C SER A 105 11.20 -9.37 0.12
N ILE A 106 12.13 -8.42 0.11
CA ILE A 106 11.95 -7.10 -0.51
C ILE A 106 13.20 -6.85 -1.33
N SER A 107 13.02 -6.73 -2.65
CA SER A 107 14.12 -6.58 -3.60
C SER A 107 14.02 -5.25 -4.34
N PHE A 108 15.09 -4.47 -4.26
CA PHE A 108 15.16 -3.14 -4.85
C PHE A 108 15.91 -3.21 -6.19
N TYR A 109 15.29 -2.71 -7.25
CA TYR A 109 15.87 -2.65 -8.58
C TYR A 109 16.02 -1.19 -8.99
N ASP A 110 17.26 -0.74 -9.11
CA ASP A 110 17.56 0.65 -9.50
C ASP A 110 17.44 0.90 -11.01
N ASN A 111 17.16 -0.15 -11.77
CA ASN A 111 16.95 -0.08 -13.21
C ASN A 111 15.81 -1.01 -13.59
N ILE A 112 14.81 -0.47 -14.28
CA ILE A 112 13.64 -1.26 -14.72
C ILE A 112 13.83 -1.88 -16.11
N GLY A 113 15.04 -1.73 -16.71
CA GLY A 113 15.33 -2.25 -18.04
C GLY A 113 14.66 -1.43 -19.15
N ASP A 114 14.12 -2.12 -20.14
CA ASP A 114 13.40 -1.46 -21.23
C ASP A 114 12.15 -0.78 -20.67
N LYS A 115 12.05 0.53 -20.86
CA LYS A 115 10.93 1.31 -20.38
C LYS A 115 9.70 1.05 -21.24
N PHE A 116 8.75 0.29 -20.70
CA PHE A 116 7.44 0.12 -21.31
C PHE A 116 6.47 1.25 -20.93
N PHE A 117 6.90 2.15 -20.07
CA PHE A 117 6.06 3.21 -19.54
C PHE A 117 6.29 4.50 -20.29
N THR A 118 5.19 5.17 -20.67
CA THR A 118 5.24 6.50 -21.26
C THR A 118 5.56 7.59 -20.24
N ASN A 119 5.33 7.31 -18.96
CA ASN A 119 5.62 8.24 -17.87
C ASN A 119 7.11 8.15 -17.49
N GLU A 120 7.84 9.22 -17.77
CA GLU A 120 9.28 9.29 -17.51
C GLU A 120 9.63 9.34 -16.02
N ASP A 121 8.67 9.67 -15.16
CA ASP A 121 8.87 9.72 -13.72
C ASP A 121 9.00 8.32 -13.09
N ILE A 122 8.58 7.29 -13.81
CA ILE A 122 8.74 5.91 -13.37
C ILE A 122 10.17 5.46 -13.69
N GLU A 123 11.02 5.37 -12.68
CA GLU A 123 12.44 5.09 -12.87
C GLU A 123 12.93 3.83 -12.15
N ARG A 124 12.22 3.38 -11.13
CA ARG A 124 12.69 2.31 -10.24
C ARG A 124 11.58 1.30 -9.98
N MET A 125 11.98 0.15 -9.47
CA MET A 125 11.05 -0.93 -9.16
C MET A 125 11.45 -1.62 -7.86
N VAL A 126 10.43 -2.06 -7.10
CA VAL A 126 10.64 -2.89 -5.91
C VAL A 126 9.72 -4.09 -6.02
N LYS A 127 10.26 -5.29 -5.78
CA LYS A 127 9.47 -6.51 -5.68
C LYS A 127 9.38 -6.95 -4.24
N ILE A 128 8.16 -7.21 -3.79
CA ILE A 128 7.88 -7.61 -2.41
C ILE A 128 7.13 -8.93 -2.45
N GLU A 129 7.61 -9.91 -1.70
CA GLU A 129 7.03 -11.23 -1.68
C GLU A 129 6.76 -11.71 -0.26
N ASN A 130 5.64 -12.40 -0.09
CA ASN A 130 5.38 -13.26 1.04
C ASN A 130 4.91 -14.61 0.51
N LYS A 131 4.57 -15.56 1.41
CA LYS A 131 4.23 -16.92 1.00
C LYS A 131 3.04 -17.02 0.04
N LYS A 132 2.16 -16.02 0.03
CA LYS A 132 0.91 -16.07 -0.76
C LYS A 132 0.81 -15.00 -1.83
N HIS A 133 1.59 -13.92 -1.70
CA HIS A 133 1.43 -12.76 -2.56
C HIS A 133 2.78 -12.24 -3.05
N SER A 134 2.77 -11.78 -4.28
CA SER A 134 3.91 -11.10 -4.89
C SER A 134 3.44 -9.76 -5.42
N TYR A 135 4.18 -8.72 -5.09
CA TYR A 135 3.86 -7.35 -5.50
C TYR A 135 5.02 -6.78 -6.28
N THR A 136 4.70 -6.08 -7.37
CA THR A 136 5.69 -5.27 -8.08
C THR A 136 5.25 -3.82 -8.01
N PHE A 137 6.08 -2.99 -7.39
CA PHE A 137 5.83 -1.57 -7.25
C PHE A 137 6.77 -0.79 -8.16
N TYR A 138 6.21 0.17 -8.88
CA TYR A 138 6.96 1.08 -9.75
C TYR A 138 7.02 2.44 -9.08
N PHE A 139 8.22 3.00 -9.00
CA PHE A 139 8.50 4.19 -8.21
C PHE A 139 9.16 5.29 -9.01
N SER A 140 8.89 6.54 -8.62
CA SER A 140 9.80 7.63 -8.90
C SER A 140 11.11 7.39 -8.14
N LYS A 141 12.17 8.08 -8.57
CA LYS A 141 13.46 7.99 -7.90
C LYS A 141 13.35 8.36 -6.41
N GLN A 142 12.62 9.43 -6.10
CA GLN A 142 12.48 9.91 -4.73
C GLN A 142 11.73 8.89 -3.86
N ASP A 143 10.63 8.35 -4.35
CA ASP A 143 9.83 7.39 -3.59
C ASP A 143 10.60 6.08 -3.37
N TYR A 144 11.39 5.66 -4.34
CA TYR A 144 12.27 4.50 -4.22
C TYR A 144 13.29 4.69 -3.09
N PHE A 145 13.99 5.83 -3.07
CA PHE A 145 14.99 6.06 -2.04
C PHE A 145 14.39 6.27 -0.67
N ASN A 146 13.20 6.84 -0.58
CA ASN A 146 12.48 6.93 0.69
C ASN A 146 12.24 5.55 1.29
N PHE A 147 11.80 4.59 0.48
CA PHE A 147 11.57 3.23 0.94
C PHE A 147 12.88 2.52 1.27
N TYR A 148 13.87 2.66 0.41
CA TYR A 148 15.19 2.08 0.62
C TYR A 148 15.79 2.56 1.94
N ASP A 149 15.75 3.86 2.20
CA ASP A 149 16.28 4.44 3.43
C ASP A 149 15.54 3.93 4.67
N PHE A 150 14.23 3.77 4.57
CA PHE A 150 13.42 3.19 5.64
C PHE A 150 13.93 1.77 5.97
N MET A 151 14.17 0.94 4.96
CA MET A 151 14.64 -0.43 5.16
C MET A 151 16.05 -0.47 5.76
N ILE A 152 16.93 0.41 5.32
CA ILE A 152 18.30 0.49 5.86
C ILE A 152 18.26 0.88 7.33
N GLN A 153 17.46 1.86 7.71
CA GLN A 153 17.31 2.29 9.10
C GLN A 153 16.77 1.16 9.98
N LYS A 154 15.85 0.37 9.45
CA LYS A 154 15.27 -0.75 10.16
C LYS A 154 16.31 -1.83 10.48
N GLU A 155 17.16 -2.16 9.51
CA GLU A 155 18.20 -3.19 9.71
C GLU A 155 19.26 -2.77 10.73
N ASN A 156 19.48 -1.47 10.90
CA ASN A 156 20.51 -0.93 11.80
C ASN A 156 20.00 -0.70 13.23
N ASN A 157 18.73 -0.97 13.50
CA ASN A 157 18.15 -0.79 14.84
C ASN A 157 17.90 -2.13 15.53
#